data_cfd39569edb07ababb1d4db85a971653
#
_entry.id   cfd39569edb07ababb1d4db85a971653
#
_cell.length_a   1.000
_cell.length_b   1.000
_cell.length_c   1.000
_cell.angle_alpha   90.00
_cell.angle_beta   90.00
_cell.angle_gamma   90.00
#
_symmetry.space_group_name_H-M   'P 1'
#
loop_
_entity.id
_entity.type
_entity.pdbx_description
1 polymer ?
#
loop_
_entity_poly.entity_id
_entity_poly.type
_entity_poly.pdbx_seq_one_letter_code
_entity_poly.pdbx_strand_id
1 'polypeptide(L)'
;TSGTATEVTAFSVITDYAKGIKYPLADFNITPDLAVLDPALAFTMPPALTAYTGMDALTHATEAYVSKCATAFSDPLAMKAIEMVTTNLPQSYLGDRHARAEMHIAQCLAGMAFSNALLGIVHSMAHKTGAVFLKGSMEKRHLTHGCANAIYLPYVIRYNSVENSALNRYADIARMLG
;
A
#
# COMPACT_ATOMS: atom_id res chain seq x y z
N THR A 1 -11.96 -1.23 0.00
CA THR A 1 -11.02 -2.33 -0.35
C THR A 1 -9.95 -2.44 0.73
N SER A 2 -9.54 -3.67 1.08
CA SER A 2 -8.54 -3.91 2.14
C SER A 2 -7.10 -3.81 1.63
N GLY A 3 -6.72 -2.72 1.00
CA GLY A 3 -5.35 -2.52 0.48
C GLY A 3 -5.12 -1.12 -0.08
N THR A 4 -6.00 -0.65 -0.95
CA THR A 4 -5.81 0.60 -1.70
C THR A 4 -6.23 1.86 -0.95
N ALA A 5 -6.95 1.73 0.17
CA ALA A 5 -7.44 2.82 1.02
C ALA A 5 -8.17 3.96 0.26
N THR A 6 -8.89 3.62 -0.80
CA THR A 6 -9.61 4.59 -1.64
C THR A 6 -10.63 5.42 -0.85
N GLU A 7 -11.10 4.89 0.27
CA GLU A 7 -12.06 5.52 1.17
C GLU A 7 -11.51 6.71 1.97
N VAL A 8 -10.19 6.93 1.97
CA VAL A 8 -9.55 8.01 2.74
C VAL A 8 -8.48 8.76 1.95
N THR A 9 -8.45 8.60 0.62
CA THR A 9 -7.36 9.17 -0.18
C THR A 9 -7.85 10.11 -1.28
N ALA A 10 -7.01 11.06 -1.65
CA ALA A 10 -7.21 12.00 -2.76
C ALA A 10 -6.71 11.44 -4.11
N PHE A 11 -6.53 10.11 -4.21
CA PHE A 11 -5.94 9.48 -5.39
C PHE A 11 -6.91 8.51 -6.06
N SER A 12 -6.92 8.52 -7.39
CA SER A 12 -7.63 7.54 -8.22
C SER A 12 -6.77 7.13 -9.41
N VAL A 13 -6.79 5.85 -9.76
CA VAL A 13 -6.07 5.35 -10.95
C VAL A 13 -7.10 4.84 -11.95
N ILE A 14 -7.29 5.59 -13.04
CA ILE A 14 -8.22 5.23 -14.10
C ILE A 14 -7.47 4.52 -15.23
N THR A 15 -7.99 3.38 -15.66
CA THR A 15 -7.44 2.64 -16.80
C THR A 15 -8.23 2.93 -18.06
N ASP A 16 -7.59 3.53 -19.06
CA ASP A 16 -8.10 3.64 -20.42
C ASP A 16 -7.71 2.37 -21.19
N TYR A 17 -8.64 1.46 -21.29
CA TYR A 17 -8.40 0.17 -21.99
C TYR A 17 -8.19 0.33 -23.49
N ALA A 18 -8.79 1.35 -24.12
CA ALA A 18 -8.64 1.59 -25.55
C ALA A 18 -7.20 2.03 -25.89
N LYS A 19 -6.59 2.83 -25.02
CA LYS A 19 -5.21 3.30 -25.18
C LYS A 19 -4.20 2.42 -24.42
N GLY A 20 -4.66 1.54 -23.51
CA GLY A 20 -3.81 0.74 -22.62
C GLY A 20 -2.95 1.62 -21.72
N ILE A 21 -3.51 2.71 -21.19
CA ILE A 21 -2.82 3.68 -20.34
C ILE A 21 -3.52 3.76 -18.99
N LYS A 22 -2.73 3.82 -17.90
CA LYS A 22 -3.21 4.15 -16.57
C LYS A 22 -2.92 5.61 -16.27
N TYR A 23 -3.96 6.34 -15.89
CA TYR A 23 -3.89 7.74 -15.49
C TYR A 23 -4.01 7.83 -13.97
N PRO A 24 -2.93 8.15 -13.24
CA PRO A 24 -3.03 8.52 -11.85
C PRO A 24 -3.62 9.93 -11.76
N LEU A 25 -4.73 10.06 -11.06
CA LEU A 25 -5.37 11.32 -10.75
C LEU A 25 -5.14 11.63 -9.27
N ALA A 26 -4.85 12.87 -8.97
CA ALA A 26 -4.70 13.37 -7.60
C ALA A 26 -5.46 14.69 -7.50
N ASP A 27 -6.51 14.72 -6.68
CA ASP A 27 -7.31 15.91 -6.43
C ASP A 27 -7.97 15.78 -5.05
N PHE A 28 -7.81 16.78 -4.20
CA PHE A 28 -8.43 16.78 -2.88
C PHE A 28 -9.97 16.75 -2.93
N ASN A 29 -10.57 17.22 -4.02
CA ASN A 29 -12.03 17.19 -4.21
C ASN A 29 -12.59 15.78 -4.38
N ILE A 30 -11.76 14.77 -4.68
CA ILE A 30 -12.19 13.37 -4.76
C ILE A 30 -12.02 12.61 -3.45
N THR A 31 -11.47 13.24 -2.41
CA THR A 31 -11.41 12.65 -1.07
C THR A 31 -12.81 12.49 -0.51
N PRO A 32 -13.22 11.29 -0.08
CA PRO A 32 -14.53 11.09 0.53
C PRO A 32 -14.71 11.90 1.83
N ASP A 33 -15.90 12.44 2.04
CA ASP A 33 -16.24 13.16 3.28
C ASP A 33 -16.44 12.21 4.47
N LEU A 34 -16.75 10.95 4.20
CA LEU A 34 -16.98 9.92 5.21
C LEU A 34 -16.47 8.56 4.71
N ALA A 35 -15.66 7.91 5.52
CA ALA A 35 -15.23 6.52 5.30
C ALA A 35 -15.99 5.57 6.24
N VAL A 36 -16.61 4.54 5.67
CA VAL A 36 -17.26 3.46 6.44
C VAL A 36 -16.41 2.20 6.32
N LEU A 37 -15.85 1.75 7.43
CA LEU A 37 -15.00 0.57 7.51
C LEU A 37 -15.81 -0.60 8.03
N ASP A 38 -16.29 -1.46 7.12
CA ASP A 38 -16.96 -2.71 7.48
C ASP A 38 -16.06 -3.90 7.11
N PRO A 39 -15.38 -4.52 8.09
CA PRO A 39 -14.49 -5.65 7.83
C PRO A 39 -15.20 -6.89 7.31
N ALA A 40 -16.53 -7.01 7.52
CA ALA A 40 -17.30 -8.15 7.02
C ALA A 40 -17.19 -8.28 5.49
N LEU A 41 -17.06 -7.16 4.78
CA LEU A 41 -16.87 -7.12 3.32
C LEU A 41 -15.54 -7.75 2.87
N ALA A 42 -14.56 -7.88 3.77
CA ALA A 42 -13.25 -8.48 3.48
C ALA A 42 -13.16 -9.96 3.88
N PHE A 43 -14.15 -10.52 4.62
CA PHE A 43 -14.06 -11.88 5.15
C PHE A 43 -14.03 -12.98 4.09
N THR A 44 -14.54 -12.71 2.90
CA THR A 44 -14.59 -13.67 1.78
C THR A 44 -13.44 -13.49 0.79
N MET A 45 -12.48 -12.60 1.05
CA MET A 45 -11.34 -12.39 0.16
C MET A 45 -10.51 -13.67 0.01
N PRO A 46 -10.14 -14.06 -1.22
CA PRO A 46 -9.22 -15.17 -1.44
C PRO A 46 -7.84 -14.94 -0.79
N PRO A 47 -7.14 -16.00 -0.32
CA PRO A 47 -5.84 -15.84 0.33
C PRO A 47 -4.80 -15.08 -0.51
N ALA A 48 -4.71 -15.37 -1.81
CA ALA A 48 -3.78 -14.66 -2.70
C ALA A 48 -4.07 -13.16 -2.75
N LEU A 49 -5.34 -12.76 -2.84
CA LEU A 49 -5.73 -11.35 -2.82
C LEU A 49 -5.42 -10.71 -1.46
N THR A 50 -5.67 -11.42 -0.37
CA THR A 50 -5.32 -10.98 1.00
C THR A 50 -3.81 -10.69 1.11
N ALA A 51 -2.96 -11.59 0.59
CA ALA A 51 -1.51 -11.38 0.61
C ALA A 51 -1.11 -10.14 -0.22
N TYR A 52 -1.64 -10.00 -1.44
CA TYR A 52 -1.28 -8.87 -2.30
C TYR A 52 -1.73 -7.54 -1.73
N THR A 53 -2.96 -7.45 -1.24
CA THR A 53 -3.47 -6.20 -0.65
C THR A 53 -2.81 -5.87 0.69
N GLY A 54 -2.42 -6.88 1.46
CA GLY A 54 -1.66 -6.68 2.70
C GLY A 54 -0.25 -6.15 2.43
N MET A 55 0.45 -6.70 1.44
CA MET A 55 1.76 -6.19 1.03
C MET A 55 1.69 -4.79 0.41
N ASP A 56 0.58 -4.48 -0.27
CA ASP A 56 0.30 -3.13 -0.76
C ASP A 56 0.17 -2.14 0.41
N ALA A 57 -0.63 -2.47 1.43
CA ALA A 57 -0.79 -1.65 2.63
C ALA A 57 0.53 -1.48 3.40
N LEU A 58 1.35 -2.53 3.51
CA LEU A 58 2.69 -2.44 4.10
C LEU A 58 3.59 -1.47 3.34
N THR A 59 3.54 -1.55 2.00
CA THR A 59 4.34 -0.67 1.14
C THR A 59 3.87 0.77 1.24
N HIS A 60 2.55 1.02 1.24
CA HIS A 60 1.97 2.34 1.47
C HIS A 60 2.51 2.98 2.75
N ALA A 61 2.40 2.25 3.87
CA ALA A 61 2.84 2.75 5.17
C ALA A 61 4.36 2.96 5.22
N THR A 62 5.14 2.03 4.67
CA THR A 62 6.61 2.13 4.64
C THR A 62 7.06 3.33 3.80
N GLU A 63 6.52 3.52 2.60
CA GLU A 63 6.87 4.65 1.75
C GLU A 63 6.41 5.99 2.35
N ALA A 64 5.20 6.04 2.93
CA ALA A 64 4.72 7.23 3.64
C ALA A 64 5.65 7.61 4.80
N TYR A 65 6.10 6.62 5.58
CA TYR A 65 6.99 6.86 6.72
C TYR A 65 8.34 7.42 6.27
N VAL A 66 8.96 6.88 5.21
CA VAL A 66 10.28 7.33 4.74
C VAL A 66 10.22 8.50 3.76
N SER A 67 9.02 8.99 3.45
CA SER A 67 8.83 10.10 2.52
C SER A 67 9.47 11.38 3.02
N LYS A 68 9.96 12.20 2.09
CA LYS A 68 10.41 13.58 2.38
C LYS A 68 9.27 14.51 2.78
N CYS A 69 8.02 14.13 2.48
CA CYS A 69 6.80 14.84 2.86
C CYS A 69 6.19 14.30 4.17
N ALA A 70 6.86 13.35 4.85
CA ALA A 70 6.40 12.80 6.11
C ALA A 70 6.34 13.89 7.21
N THR A 71 5.34 13.79 8.07
CA THR A 71 5.07 14.77 9.12
C THR A 71 4.78 14.06 10.45
N ALA A 72 4.78 14.82 11.54
CA ALA A 72 4.37 14.32 12.86
C ALA A 72 2.92 13.78 12.88
N PHE A 73 2.09 14.10 11.89
CA PHE A 73 0.73 13.57 11.75
C PHE A 73 0.70 12.26 10.97
N SER A 74 1.50 12.14 9.90
CA SER A 74 1.54 10.93 9.08
C SER A 74 2.36 9.80 9.71
N ASP A 75 3.41 10.13 10.45
CA ASP A 75 4.34 9.16 11.04
C ASP A 75 3.67 8.15 12.00
N PRO A 76 2.88 8.57 13.00
CA PRO A 76 2.21 7.62 13.88
C PRO A 76 1.23 6.70 13.15
N LEU A 77 0.54 7.22 12.12
CA LEU A 77 -0.38 6.43 11.30
C LEU A 77 0.37 5.36 10.51
N ALA A 78 1.49 5.75 9.87
CA ALA A 78 2.33 4.84 9.10
C ALA A 78 2.94 3.75 9.98
N MET A 79 3.53 4.11 11.12
CA MET A 79 4.14 3.16 12.06
C MET A 79 3.09 2.19 12.61
N LYS A 80 1.91 2.69 13.00
CA LYS A 80 0.83 1.83 13.48
C LYS A 80 0.31 0.89 12.39
N ALA A 81 0.21 1.36 11.16
CA ALA A 81 -0.17 0.51 10.04
C ALA A 81 0.86 -0.60 9.79
N ILE A 82 2.17 -0.29 9.82
CA ILE A 82 3.24 -1.29 9.66
C ILE A 82 3.14 -2.37 10.75
N GLU A 83 3.04 -1.96 12.03
CA GLU A 83 2.87 -2.88 13.16
C GLU A 83 1.65 -3.80 12.95
N MET A 84 0.49 -3.23 12.65
CA MET A 84 -0.75 -3.99 12.48
C MET A 84 -0.68 -4.95 11.29
N VAL A 85 -0.13 -4.52 10.15
CA VAL A 85 0.02 -5.38 8.97
C VAL A 85 0.95 -6.55 9.26
N THR A 86 2.12 -6.31 9.83
CA THR A 86 3.11 -7.35 10.10
C THR A 86 2.61 -8.37 11.12
N THR A 87 1.84 -7.92 12.10
CA THR A 87 1.24 -8.80 13.13
C THR A 87 0.10 -9.63 12.56
N ASN A 88 -0.77 -9.05 11.73
CA ASN A 88 -2.05 -9.66 11.39
C ASN A 88 -2.08 -10.33 10.00
N LEU A 89 -1.22 -9.92 9.06
CA LEU A 89 -1.27 -10.44 7.68
C LEU A 89 -1.15 -11.98 7.61
N PRO A 90 -0.26 -12.66 8.36
CA PRO A 90 -0.17 -14.12 8.30
C PRO A 90 -1.48 -14.82 8.68
N GLN A 91 -2.12 -14.40 9.76
CA GLN A 91 -3.39 -14.99 10.21
C GLN A 91 -4.56 -14.59 9.31
N SER A 92 -4.56 -13.35 8.81
CA SER A 92 -5.52 -12.88 7.81
C SER A 92 -5.47 -13.72 6.53
N TYR A 93 -4.26 -14.07 6.07
CA TYR A 93 -4.06 -14.97 4.93
C TYR A 93 -4.68 -16.35 5.17
N LEU A 94 -4.56 -16.89 6.39
CA LEU A 94 -5.14 -18.17 6.78
C LEU A 94 -6.67 -18.10 7.00
N GLY A 95 -7.27 -16.92 6.91
CA GLY A 95 -8.73 -16.73 6.96
C GLY A 95 -9.27 -16.34 8.34
N ASP A 96 -8.39 -16.02 9.30
CA ASP A 96 -8.83 -15.52 10.61
C ASP A 96 -9.59 -14.20 10.46
N ARG A 97 -10.81 -14.17 11.00
CA ARG A 97 -11.72 -13.01 10.85
C ARG A 97 -11.27 -11.79 11.64
N HIS A 98 -10.70 -12.00 12.82
CA HIS A 98 -10.20 -10.91 13.65
C HIS A 98 -9.00 -10.25 12.96
N ALA A 99 -8.04 -11.06 12.51
CA ALA A 99 -6.90 -10.56 11.76
C ALA A 99 -7.30 -9.83 10.46
N ARG A 100 -8.37 -10.30 9.78
CA ARG A 100 -8.91 -9.58 8.60
C ARG A 100 -9.52 -8.24 8.96
N ALA A 101 -10.20 -8.14 10.10
CA ALA A 101 -10.72 -6.87 10.58
C ALA A 101 -9.58 -5.90 10.92
N GLU A 102 -8.53 -6.37 11.62
CA GLU A 102 -7.35 -5.57 11.91
C GLU A 102 -6.62 -5.11 10.63
N MET A 103 -6.49 -5.99 9.64
CA MET A 103 -5.93 -5.64 8.33
C MET A 103 -6.76 -4.58 7.61
N HIS A 104 -8.09 -4.61 7.75
CA HIS A 104 -8.99 -3.63 7.16
C HIS A 104 -8.82 -2.24 7.78
N ILE A 105 -8.52 -2.17 9.08
CA ILE A 105 -8.17 -0.93 9.77
C ILE A 105 -6.75 -0.49 9.38
N ALA A 106 -5.79 -1.41 9.37
CA ALA A 106 -4.38 -1.12 9.07
C ALA A 106 -4.20 -0.46 7.69
N GLN A 107 -4.92 -0.96 6.67
CA GLN A 107 -4.86 -0.38 5.33
C GLN A 107 -5.44 1.05 5.28
N CYS A 108 -6.47 1.33 6.08
CA CYS A 108 -7.03 2.68 6.20
C CYS A 108 -6.01 3.65 6.83
N LEU A 109 -5.34 3.22 7.93
CA LEU A 109 -4.27 4.01 8.55
C LEU A 109 -3.11 4.27 7.57
N ALA A 110 -2.69 3.25 6.80
CA ALA A 110 -1.70 3.41 5.74
C ALA A 110 -2.16 4.43 4.68
N GLY A 111 -3.45 4.38 4.32
CA GLY A 111 -4.08 5.32 3.39
C GLY A 111 -4.04 6.76 3.88
N MET A 112 -4.42 6.98 5.12
CA MET A 112 -4.36 8.31 5.75
C MET A 112 -2.91 8.82 5.81
N ALA A 113 -1.94 7.95 6.10
CA ALA A 113 -0.53 8.31 6.11
C ALA A 113 -0.05 8.74 4.72
N PHE A 114 -0.20 7.90 3.69
CA PHE A 114 0.32 8.23 2.37
C PHE A 114 -0.47 9.34 1.65
N SER A 115 -1.75 9.51 1.95
CA SER A 115 -2.54 10.61 1.39
C SER A 115 -1.96 11.98 1.79
N ASN A 116 -1.27 12.05 2.94
CA ASN A 116 -0.60 13.24 3.44
C ASN A 116 0.90 13.27 3.15
N ALA A 117 1.58 12.13 3.17
CA ALA A 117 3.03 12.04 3.02
C ALA A 117 3.48 11.68 1.59
N LEU A 118 2.55 11.33 0.70
CA LEU A 118 2.79 10.82 -0.64
C LEU A 118 3.48 9.44 -0.64
N LEU A 119 3.70 8.91 -1.85
CA LEU A 119 4.35 7.62 -2.11
C LEU A 119 5.70 7.83 -2.80
N GLY A 120 6.47 6.76 -2.95
CA GLY A 120 7.82 6.80 -3.44
C GLY A 120 8.06 5.97 -4.71
N ILE A 121 9.28 5.45 -4.80
CA ILE A 121 9.80 4.74 -5.98
C ILE A 121 9.11 3.41 -6.20
N VAL A 122 8.76 2.67 -5.12
CA VAL A 122 8.10 1.35 -5.23
C VAL A 122 6.80 1.45 -6.01
N HIS A 123 5.91 2.36 -5.59
CA HIS A 123 4.63 2.57 -6.25
C HIS A 123 4.79 3.09 -7.67
N SER A 124 5.74 4.00 -7.90
CA SER A 124 6.03 4.50 -9.24
C SER A 124 6.46 3.39 -10.20
N MET A 125 7.31 2.46 -9.75
CA MET A 125 7.73 1.29 -10.52
C MET A 125 6.57 0.30 -10.73
N ALA A 126 5.81 -0.02 -9.68
CA ALA A 126 4.70 -0.96 -9.74
C ALA A 126 3.60 -0.51 -10.72
N HIS A 127 3.26 0.78 -10.74
CA HIS A 127 2.31 1.34 -11.70
C HIS A 127 2.79 1.20 -13.14
N LYS A 128 4.07 1.49 -13.41
CA LYS A 128 4.64 1.35 -14.76
C LYS A 128 4.69 -0.10 -15.20
N THR A 129 5.14 -0.99 -14.33
CA THR A 129 5.18 -2.43 -14.61
C THR A 129 3.78 -2.97 -14.88
N GLY A 130 2.79 -2.65 -14.05
CA GLY A 130 1.41 -3.06 -14.26
C GLY A 130 0.82 -2.56 -15.60
N ALA A 131 1.21 -1.37 -16.06
CA ALA A 131 0.78 -0.84 -17.35
C ALA A 131 1.41 -1.61 -18.55
N VAL A 132 2.67 -2.04 -18.42
CA VAL A 132 3.36 -2.85 -19.47
C VAL A 132 2.71 -4.23 -19.60
N PHE A 133 2.37 -4.88 -18.49
CA PHE A 133 1.70 -6.19 -18.49
C PHE A 133 0.28 -6.15 -19.05
N LEU A 134 -0.37 -4.98 -19.09
CA LEU A 134 -1.68 -4.80 -19.75
C LEU A 134 -1.57 -4.72 -21.28
N LYS A 135 -0.42 -4.33 -21.84
CA LYS A 135 -0.26 -4.05 -23.27
C LYS A 135 0.30 -5.22 -24.09
N GLY A 136 0.81 -6.28 -23.47
CA GLY A 136 1.56 -7.32 -24.17
C GLY A 136 0.84 -8.66 -24.26
N SER A 137 1.38 -9.56 -25.11
CA SER A 137 0.99 -10.98 -25.22
C SER A 137 1.14 -11.79 -23.91
N MET A 138 1.43 -11.13 -22.81
CA MET A 138 1.54 -11.66 -21.45
C MET A 138 0.22 -11.59 -20.66
N GLU A 139 -0.93 -11.45 -21.32
CA GLU A 139 -2.27 -11.47 -20.70
C GLU A 139 -2.50 -12.64 -19.73
N LYS A 140 -1.75 -13.72 -19.91
CA LYS A 140 -1.77 -14.89 -19.01
C LYS A 140 -0.90 -14.75 -17.74
N ARG A 141 -0.08 -13.70 -17.62
CA ARG A 141 0.79 -13.45 -16.45
C ARG A 141 0.42 -12.13 -15.79
N HIS A 142 -0.70 -12.13 -15.10
CA HIS A 142 -1.18 -10.95 -14.40
C HIS A 142 -0.30 -10.67 -13.18
N LEU A 143 0.62 -9.70 -13.27
CA LEU A 143 1.32 -9.20 -12.10
C LEU A 143 0.40 -8.21 -11.37
N THR A 144 -0.13 -8.62 -10.22
CA THR A 144 -0.97 -7.75 -9.39
C THR A 144 -0.13 -6.62 -8.78
N HIS A 145 -0.75 -5.48 -8.52
CA HIS A 145 -0.08 -4.29 -7.99
C HIS A 145 0.66 -4.58 -6.68
N GLY A 146 0.00 -5.19 -5.70
CA GLY A 146 0.62 -5.53 -4.43
C GLY A 146 1.75 -6.57 -4.54
N CYS A 147 1.69 -7.48 -5.53
CA CYS A 147 2.82 -8.38 -5.81
C CYS A 147 4.02 -7.61 -6.36
N ALA A 148 3.80 -6.67 -7.28
CA ALA A 148 4.86 -5.81 -7.79
C ALA A 148 5.51 -4.98 -6.67
N ASN A 149 4.69 -4.40 -5.78
CA ASN A 149 5.16 -3.66 -4.62
C ASN A 149 6.03 -4.55 -3.71
N ALA A 150 5.59 -5.76 -3.40
CA ALA A 150 6.35 -6.72 -2.58
C ALA A 150 7.71 -7.08 -3.19
N ILE A 151 7.77 -7.22 -4.52
CA ILE A 151 9.02 -7.52 -5.24
C ILE A 151 9.97 -6.32 -5.19
N TYR A 152 9.49 -5.09 -5.40
CA TYR A 152 10.34 -3.91 -5.48
C TYR A 152 10.76 -3.36 -4.12
N LEU A 153 9.95 -3.52 -3.09
CA LEU A 153 10.18 -2.93 -1.78
C LEU A 153 11.58 -3.17 -1.22
N PRO A 154 12.14 -4.41 -1.19
CA PRO A 154 13.47 -4.66 -0.64
C PRO A 154 14.59 -3.96 -1.42
N TYR A 155 14.44 -3.84 -2.74
CA TYR A 155 15.43 -3.17 -3.58
C TYR A 155 15.41 -1.66 -3.39
N VAL A 156 14.22 -1.07 -3.26
CA VAL A 156 14.06 0.37 -3.00
C VAL A 156 14.52 0.73 -1.60
N ILE A 157 14.27 -0.12 -0.59
CA ILE A 157 14.84 0.08 0.76
C ILE A 157 16.36 0.19 0.68
N ARG A 158 17.03 -0.74 -0.01
CA ARG A 158 18.49 -0.69 -0.19
C ARG A 158 18.95 0.56 -0.94
N TYR A 159 18.24 0.94 -1.99
CA TYR A 159 18.55 2.13 -2.78
C TYR A 159 18.42 3.41 -1.96
N ASN A 160 17.33 3.56 -1.22
CA ASN A 160 17.10 4.75 -0.39
C ASN A 160 18.02 4.81 0.83
N SER A 161 18.51 3.67 1.32
CA SER A 161 19.37 3.59 2.52
C SER A 161 20.75 4.19 2.35
N VAL A 162 21.12 4.65 1.15
CA VAL A 162 22.33 5.47 0.94
C VAL A 162 22.17 6.86 1.55
N GLU A 163 20.94 7.32 1.74
CA GLU A 163 20.61 8.57 2.41
C GLU A 163 20.38 8.32 3.92
N ASN A 164 21.17 8.98 4.77
CA ASN A 164 21.14 8.79 6.21
C ASN A 164 19.75 9.03 6.83
N SER A 165 19.00 10.00 6.31
CA SER A 165 17.65 10.29 6.77
C SER A 165 16.70 9.11 6.53
N ALA A 166 16.75 8.51 5.36
CA ALA A 166 15.94 7.34 5.02
C ALA A 166 16.42 6.10 5.79
N LEU A 167 17.74 5.89 5.90
CA LEU A 167 18.32 4.79 6.66
C LEU A 167 17.84 4.79 8.13
N ASN A 168 17.88 5.95 8.78
CA ASN A 168 17.41 6.08 10.15
C ASN A 168 15.93 5.71 10.29
N ARG A 169 15.09 6.15 9.36
CA ARG A 169 13.65 5.83 9.37
C ARG A 169 13.38 4.34 9.11
N TYR A 170 14.13 3.69 8.21
CA TYR A 170 14.07 2.23 8.06
C TYR A 170 14.56 1.49 9.31
N ALA A 171 15.57 2.02 10.01
CA ALA A 171 16.02 1.46 11.28
C ALA A 171 14.97 1.60 12.40
N ASP A 172 14.17 2.68 12.39
CA ASP A 172 13.03 2.82 13.30
C ASP A 172 11.99 1.73 13.07
N ILE A 173 11.64 1.46 11.79
CA ILE A 173 10.75 0.36 11.44
C ILE A 173 11.32 -0.98 11.93
N ALA A 174 12.60 -1.24 11.64
CA ALA A 174 13.25 -2.49 12.05
C ALA A 174 13.24 -2.67 13.57
N ARG A 175 13.53 -1.62 14.35
CA ARG A 175 13.48 -1.66 15.81
C ARG A 175 12.09 -1.93 16.37
N MET A 176 11.06 -1.38 15.72
CA MET A 176 9.67 -1.63 16.11
C MET A 176 9.27 -3.09 15.88
N LEU A 177 9.80 -3.70 14.83
CA LEU A 177 9.46 -5.08 14.47
C LEU A 177 10.27 -6.15 15.25
N GLY A 178 11.34 -5.78 15.94
CA GLY A 178 12.21 -6.65 16.75
C GLY A 178 13.46 -7.00 15.99
#